data_1b57636db3e49de2d48ef66b3a32cf83
#
_entry.id   1b57636db3e49de2d48ef66b3a32cf83
#
_cell.length_a   1.000
_cell.length_b   1.000
_cell.length_c   1.000
_cell.angle_alpha   90.00
_cell.angle_beta   90.00
_cell.angle_gamma   90.00
#
_symmetry.space_group_name_H-M   'P 1'
#
loop_
_entity.id
_entity.type
_entity.pdbx_description
1 polymer ?
#
loop_
_entity_poly.entity_id
_entity_poly.type
_entity_poly.pdbx_seq_one_letter_code
_entity_poly.pdbx_strand_id
1 'polypeptide(L)'
;MCIRDRSKKSLELLEKEMEMMEGQFPGFSDRQYRNVISSSIGQNADTYALLAYKNDMKEEAFKYQKIAVEAANMEDAEMNTRFATYMEDVKGAEKTTAFLEEMIKTGGASADMKSQFERLYKANNPDEERFAIHMAVLEAQAKTLKINKITKEMINEKSPDFSMTNLAGEVVSLESLKGKVVVVDFWATWCGPCKASFPGMQKAVEMYSNSDDVEFVFVNTWERAEDKEANAKNFIDEKGYTFNVLMDKDNKVVSDFKVKGIPTKFFLDKEGNVRYKGVGYSGDNDQLVEEIRIIVELLDGAE
;
A
#
# COMPACT_ATOMS: atom_id res chain seq x y z
N MET A 1 -19.29 24.58 -17.71
CA MET A 1 -19.08 24.17 -16.31
C MET A 1 -17.62 23.83 -16.12
N CYS A 2 -16.91 24.51 -15.24
CA CYS A 2 -15.48 24.25 -15.02
C CYS A 2 -15.27 22.90 -14.27
N ILE A 3 -14.03 22.41 -14.20
CA ILE A 3 -13.73 21.12 -13.56
C ILE A 3 -14.17 21.15 -12.09
N ARG A 4 -13.93 22.26 -11.39
CA ARG A 4 -14.37 22.48 -10.00
C ARG A 4 -15.87 22.26 -9.82
N ASP A 5 -16.70 22.90 -10.65
CA ASP A 5 -18.15 22.84 -10.53
C ASP A 5 -18.68 21.42 -10.86
N ARG A 6 -17.99 20.71 -11.79
CA ARG A 6 -18.29 19.32 -12.09
C ARG A 6 -17.98 18.39 -10.93
N SER A 7 -16.81 18.54 -10.29
CA SER A 7 -16.41 17.74 -9.13
C SER A 7 -17.37 17.95 -7.94
N LYS A 8 -17.78 19.20 -7.67
CA LYS A 8 -18.75 19.51 -6.62
C LYS A 8 -20.12 18.88 -6.89
N LYS A 9 -20.62 19.01 -8.13
CA LYS A 9 -21.90 18.42 -8.52
C LYS A 9 -21.87 16.89 -8.49
N SER A 10 -20.76 16.27 -8.90
CA SER A 10 -20.56 14.82 -8.81
C SER A 10 -20.61 14.36 -7.35
N LEU A 11 -19.97 15.10 -6.44
CA LEU A 11 -19.98 14.80 -5.02
C LEU A 11 -21.39 14.85 -4.43
N GLU A 12 -22.15 15.91 -4.72
CA GLU A 12 -23.55 16.06 -4.27
C GLU A 12 -24.45 14.91 -4.78
N LEU A 13 -24.21 14.41 -5.99
CA LEU A 13 -24.93 13.26 -6.55
C LEU A 13 -24.55 11.95 -5.84
N LEU A 14 -23.27 11.73 -5.57
CA LEU A 14 -22.78 10.54 -4.88
C LEU A 14 -23.25 10.50 -3.41
N GLU A 15 -23.29 11.64 -2.72
CA GLU A 15 -23.83 11.75 -1.37
C GLU A 15 -25.31 11.37 -1.34
N LYS A 16 -26.12 11.87 -2.29
CA LYS A 16 -27.54 11.49 -2.42
C LYS A 16 -27.69 10.00 -2.76
N GLU A 17 -26.87 9.47 -3.63
CA GLU A 17 -26.89 8.06 -3.99
C GLU A 17 -26.61 7.19 -2.75
N MET A 18 -25.65 7.59 -1.91
CA MET A 18 -25.33 6.89 -0.68
C MET A 18 -26.46 6.92 0.36
N GLU A 19 -27.24 8.04 0.42
CA GLU A 19 -28.41 8.17 1.28
C GLU A 19 -29.62 7.31 0.81
N MET A 20 -29.79 7.16 -0.51
CA MET A 20 -30.92 6.44 -1.12
C MET A 20 -30.75 4.93 -1.18
N MET A 21 -29.63 4.40 -0.70
CA MET A 21 -29.25 3.00 -0.89
C MET A 21 -29.90 2.05 0.12
N GLU A 22 -30.96 1.41 -0.32
CA GLU A 22 -31.42 0.12 0.21
C GLU A 22 -31.64 -0.88 -0.93
N GLY A 23 -30.75 -1.88 -1.03
CA GLY A 23 -31.02 -3.16 -1.69
C GLY A 23 -31.18 -3.19 -3.21
N GLN A 24 -30.56 -2.31 -4.03
CA GLN A 24 -30.92 -2.17 -5.44
C GLN A 24 -29.88 -2.54 -6.50
N PHE A 25 -28.70 -3.10 -6.14
CA PHE A 25 -27.68 -3.37 -7.17
C PHE A 25 -27.42 -4.87 -7.36
N PRO A 26 -27.87 -5.46 -8.50
CA PRO A 26 -27.56 -6.85 -8.82
C PRO A 26 -26.04 -7.08 -8.91
N GLY A 27 -25.51 -8.02 -8.12
CA GLY A 27 -24.11 -8.44 -8.16
C GLY A 27 -23.20 -7.83 -7.09
N PHE A 28 -23.67 -6.86 -6.30
CA PHE A 28 -22.92 -6.30 -5.17
C PHE A 28 -23.69 -6.50 -3.86
N SER A 29 -22.98 -6.81 -2.77
CA SER A 29 -23.56 -6.63 -1.44
C SER A 29 -23.60 -5.14 -1.11
N ASP A 30 -24.55 -4.72 -0.25
CA ASP A 30 -24.67 -3.32 0.19
C ASP A 30 -23.36 -2.76 0.73
N ARG A 31 -22.57 -3.58 1.43
CA ARG A 31 -21.24 -3.22 1.92
C ARG A 31 -20.24 -2.93 0.80
N GLN A 32 -20.20 -3.77 -0.23
CA GLN A 32 -19.30 -3.59 -1.38
C GLN A 32 -19.65 -2.33 -2.15
N TYR A 33 -20.93 -2.08 -2.36
CA TYR A 33 -21.36 -0.88 -3.05
C TYR A 33 -21.09 0.39 -2.25
N ARG A 34 -21.37 0.41 -0.92
CA ARG A 34 -21.01 1.53 -0.04
C ARG A 34 -19.52 1.85 -0.11
N ASN A 35 -18.65 0.85 -0.15
CA ASN A 35 -17.20 1.05 -0.29
C ASN A 35 -16.84 1.71 -1.63
N VAL A 36 -17.49 1.31 -2.73
CA VAL A 36 -17.25 1.92 -4.06
C VAL A 36 -17.69 3.38 -4.08
N ILE A 37 -18.89 3.68 -3.54
CA ILE A 37 -19.38 5.06 -3.46
C ILE A 37 -18.52 5.89 -2.53
N SER A 38 -18.14 5.38 -1.35
CA SER A 38 -17.23 6.08 -0.42
C SER A 38 -15.90 6.43 -1.09
N SER A 39 -15.29 5.47 -1.81
CA SER A 39 -14.07 5.72 -2.58
C SER A 39 -14.26 6.81 -3.64
N SER A 40 -15.39 6.78 -4.36
CA SER A 40 -15.70 7.80 -5.37
C SER A 40 -15.94 9.18 -4.75
N ILE A 41 -16.60 9.24 -3.58
CA ILE A 41 -16.75 10.48 -2.80
C ILE A 41 -15.39 11.02 -2.41
N GLY A 42 -14.50 10.16 -1.86
CA GLY A 42 -13.15 10.55 -1.47
C GLY A 42 -12.35 11.16 -2.63
N GLN A 43 -12.33 10.51 -3.78
CA GLN A 43 -11.60 10.99 -4.97
C GLN A 43 -12.17 12.32 -5.52
N ASN A 44 -13.49 12.46 -5.57
CA ASN A 44 -14.13 13.70 -6.04
C ASN A 44 -13.91 14.85 -5.05
N ALA A 45 -14.00 14.57 -3.74
CA ALA A 45 -13.74 15.54 -2.69
C ALA A 45 -12.30 16.04 -2.72
N ASP A 46 -11.32 15.12 -2.89
CA ASP A 46 -9.90 15.45 -3.02
C ASP A 46 -9.63 16.33 -4.25
N THR A 47 -10.18 15.96 -5.41
CA THR A 47 -10.07 16.76 -6.63
C THR A 47 -10.65 18.16 -6.44
N TYR A 48 -11.83 18.26 -5.81
CA TYR A 48 -12.45 19.55 -5.54
C TYR A 48 -11.64 20.38 -4.55
N ALA A 49 -11.15 19.77 -3.47
CA ALA A 49 -10.32 20.42 -2.46
C ALA A 49 -9.03 20.99 -3.07
N LEU A 50 -8.33 20.22 -3.91
CA LEU A 50 -7.15 20.68 -4.62
C LEU A 50 -7.45 21.90 -5.51
N LEU A 51 -8.56 21.89 -6.24
CA LEU A 51 -8.97 23.01 -7.08
C LEU A 51 -9.38 24.24 -6.26
N ALA A 52 -10.08 24.05 -5.14
CA ALA A 52 -10.44 25.10 -4.21
C ALA A 52 -9.18 25.76 -3.62
N TYR A 53 -8.22 24.95 -3.18
CA TYR A 53 -6.96 25.46 -2.64
C TYR A 53 -6.16 26.28 -3.64
N LYS A 54 -6.07 25.82 -4.91
CA LYS A 54 -5.43 26.56 -5.99
C LYS A 54 -6.12 27.89 -6.33
N ASN A 55 -7.36 28.08 -5.91
CA ASN A 55 -8.13 29.31 -6.08
C ASN A 55 -8.24 30.12 -4.77
N ASP A 56 -7.34 29.87 -3.80
CA ASP A 56 -7.26 30.56 -2.49
C ASP A 56 -8.52 30.42 -1.61
N MET A 57 -9.33 29.38 -1.85
CA MET A 57 -10.52 29.03 -1.06
C MET A 57 -10.14 28.06 0.04
N LYS A 58 -9.31 28.50 0.99
CA LYS A 58 -8.62 27.60 1.95
C LYS A 58 -9.57 26.85 2.89
N GLU A 59 -10.60 27.50 3.44
CA GLU A 59 -11.59 26.88 4.32
C GLU A 59 -12.40 25.81 3.58
N GLU A 60 -12.76 26.10 2.32
CA GLU A 60 -13.51 25.15 1.51
C GLU A 60 -12.61 23.96 1.11
N ALA A 61 -11.36 24.23 0.74
CA ALA A 61 -10.37 23.18 0.48
C ALA A 61 -10.17 22.25 1.69
N PHE A 62 -9.98 22.82 2.87
CA PHE A 62 -9.86 22.06 4.11
C PHE A 62 -11.10 21.21 4.41
N LYS A 63 -12.30 21.79 4.23
CA LYS A 63 -13.58 21.08 4.44
C LYS A 63 -13.69 19.83 3.55
N TYR A 64 -13.43 20.00 2.26
CA TYR A 64 -13.57 18.88 1.31
C TYR A 64 -12.41 17.89 1.37
N GLN A 65 -11.20 18.36 1.71
CA GLN A 65 -10.08 17.44 1.97
C GLN A 65 -10.35 16.55 3.19
N LYS A 66 -11.04 17.09 4.23
CA LYS A 66 -11.46 16.29 5.37
C LYS A 66 -12.40 15.16 4.95
N ILE A 67 -13.38 15.44 4.08
CA ILE A 67 -14.27 14.40 3.52
C ILE A 67 -13.46 13.35 2.76
N ALA A 68 -12.47 13.78 1.97
CA ALA A 68 -11.61 12.88 1.20
C ALA A 68 -10.84 11.90 2.09
N VAL A 69 -10.16 12.41 3.11
CA VAL A 69 -9.34 11.56 4.01
C VAL A 69 -10.20 10.65 4.90
N GLU A 70 -11.39 11.11 5.34
CA GLU A 70 -12.35 10.28 6.08
C GLU A 70 -12.90 9.15 5.20
N ALA A 71 -13.24 9.43 3.94
CA ALA A 71 -13.70 8.42 2.98
C ALA A 71 -12.62 7.40 2.61
N ALA A 72 -11.34 7.79 2.65
CA ALA A 72 -10.17 6.93 2.47
C ALA A 72 -9.68 6.28 3.78
N ASN A 73 -10.41 6.42 4.91
CA ASN A 73 -10.01 5.92 6.24
C ASN A 73 -8.59 6.37 6.66
N MET A 74 -8.14 7.54 6.22
CA MET A 74 -6.78 8.05 6.44
C MET A 74 -5.66 7.14 5.88
N GLU A 75 -5.97 6.28 4.91
CA GLU A 75 -5.01 5.32 4.35
C GLU A 75 -4.28 5.86 3.09
N ASP A 76 -4.78 6.95 2.48
CA ASP A 76 -4.14 7.57 1.31
C ASP A 76 -3.13 8.63 1.74
N ALA A 77 -1.85 8.34 1.53
CA ALA A 77 -0.73 9.19 1.97
C ALA A 77 -0.73 10.58 1.31
N GLU A 78 -1.15 10.68 0.04
CA GLU A 78 -1.19 11.94 -0.70
C GLU A 78 -2.35 12.83 -0.22
N MET A 79 -3.53 12.23 -0.02
CA MET A 79 -4.69 12.91 0.56
C MET A 79 -4.39 13.42 1.97
N ASN A 80 -3.74 12.61 2.81
CA ASN A 80 -3.35 12.98 4.17
C ASN A 80 -2.35 14.13 4.19
N THR A 81 -1.38 14.14 3.26
CA THR A 81 -0.39 15.22 3.12
C THR A 81 -1.07 16.54 2.75
N ARG A 82 -2.00 16.52 1.79
CA ARG A 82 -2.79 17.70 1.45
C ARG A 82 -3.64 18.18 2.63
N PHE A 83 -4.27 17.24 3.35
CA PHE A 83 -5.06 17.58 4.53
C PHE A 83 -4.23 18.29 5.61
N ALA A 84 -3.03 17.79 5.90
CA ALA A 84 -2.12 18.43 6.85
C ALA A 84 -1.72 19.84 6.42
N THR A 85 -1.44 20.03 5.12
CA THR A 85 -1.12 21.34 4.54
C THR A 85 -2.28 22.34 4.69
N TYR A 86 -3.49 21.93 4.31
CA TYR A 86 -4.66 22.80 4.39
C TYR A 86 -5.08 23.04 5.84
N MET A 87 -4.85 22.06 6.72
CA MET A 87 -5.07 22.20 8.16
C MET A 87 -4.18 23.27 8.77
N GLU A 88 -2.91 23.36 8.39
CA GLU A 88 -2.01 24.40 8.87
C GLU A 88 -2.53 25.79 8.52
N ASP A 89 -2.96 25.98 7.28
CA ASP A 89 -3.49 27.26 6.81
C ASP A 89 -4.79 27.70 7.51
N VAL A 90 -5.66 26.75 7.86
CA VAL A 90 -7.00 27.05 8.40
C VAL A 90 -7.08 26.91 9.91
N LYS A 91 -6.34 25.98 10.52
CA LYS A 91 -6.40 25.68 11.95
C LYS A 91 -5.17 26.12 12.72
N GLY A 92 -4.08 26.49 12.00
CA GLY A 92 -2.83 26.94 12.55
C GLY A 92 -1.89 25.85 13.00
N ALA A 93 -0.66 26.25 13.34
CA ALA A 93 0.46 25.37 13.62
C ALA A 93 0.20 24.36 14.76
N GLU A 94 -0.37 24.82 15.89
CA GLU A 94 -0.55 23.99 17.08
C GLU A 94 -1.41 22.74 16.79
N LYS A 95 -2.59 22.93 16.15
CA LYS A 95 -3.50 21.83 15.83
C LYS A 95 -2.92 20.91 14.77
N THR A 96 -2.18 21.48 13.82
CA THR A 96 -1.51 20.71 12.77
C THR A 96 -0.38 19.87 13.35
N THR A 97 0.42 20.42 14.28
CA THR A 97 1.46 19.66 14.98
C THR A 97 0.87 18.44 15.70
N ALA A 98 -0.23 18.63 16.44
CA ALA A 98 -0.88 17.52 17.15
C ALA A 98 -1.43 16.44 16.19
N PHE A 99 -2.00 16.85 15.05
CA PHE A 99 -2.45 15.92 14.01
C PHE A 99 -1.29 15.14 13.41
N LEU A 100 -0.21 15.82 13.04
CA LEU A 100 0.98 15.20 12.44
C LEU A 100 1.66 14.23 13.41
N GLU A 101 1.73 14.60 14.69
CA GLU A 101 2.25 13.73 15.75
C GLU A 101 1.47 12.42 15.86
N GLU A 102 0.14 12.48 15.83
CA GLU A 102 -0.71 11.29 15.86
C GLU A 102 -0.55 10.45 14.57
N MET A 103 -0.41 11.10 13.41
CA MET A 103 -0.15 10.40 12.16
C MET A 103 1.21 9.69 12.15
N ILE A 104 2.26 10.29 12.70
CA ILE A 104 3.58 9.65 12.85
C ILE A 104 3.48 8.46 13.81
N LYS A 105 2.89 8.65 14.98
CA LYS A 105 2.71 7.64 16.02
C LYS A 105 1.91 6.42 15.55
N THR A 106 0.94 6.62 14.66
CA THR A 106 0.12 5.55 14.08
C THR A 106 0.72 4.94 12.80
N GLY A 107 1.82 5.48 12.29
CA GLY A 107 2.50 5.01 11.08
C GLY A 107 1.86 5.47 9.78
N GLY A 108 0.91 6.43 9.84
CA GLY A 108 0.21 6.97 8.66
C GLY A 108 0.86 8.21 8.04
N ALA A 109 1.97 8.71 8.60
CA ALA A 109 2.62 9.93 8.12
C ALA A 109 3.54 9.65 6.92
N SER A 110 3.37 10.42 5.84
CA SER A 110 4.32 10.48 4.71
C SER A 110 5.61 11.21 5.09
N ALA A 111 6.63 11.13 4.22
CA ALA A 111 7.88 11.87 4.39
C ALA A 111 7.64 13.40 4.46
N ASP A 112 6.72 13.91 3.63
CA ASP A 112 6.35 15.34 3.61
C ASP A 112 5.67 15.75 4.92
N MET A 113 4.79 14.90 5.47
CA MET A 113 4.14 15.13 6.77
C MET A 113 5.16 15.13 7.91
N LYS A 114 6.15 14.24 7.90
CA LYS A 114 7.27 14.24 8.87
C LYS A 114 8.10 15.52 8.76
N SER A 115 8.39 15.98 7.54
CA SER A 115 9.10 17.25 7.31
C SER A 115 8.29 18.46 7.79
N GLN A 116 6.97 18.46 7.57
CA GLN A 116 6.07 19.49 8.10
C GLN A 116 6.03 19.48 9.62
N PHE A 117 5.97 18.31 10.24
CA PHE A 117 6.04 18.14 11.70
C PHE A 117 7.34 18.69 12.27
N GLU A 118 8.48 18.32 11.68
CA GLU A 118 9.79 18.82 12.09
C GLU A 118 9.84 20.34 12.09
N ARG A 119 9.42 20.97 10.99
CA ARG A 119 9.38 22.44 10.87
C ARG A 119 8.51 23.08 11.94
N LEU A 120 7.30 22.57 12.15
CA LEU A 120 6.34 23.11 13.13
C LEU A 120 6.80 22.88 14.57
N TYR A 121 7.34 21.70 14.87
CA TYR A 121 7.85 21.35 16.19
C TYR A 121 9.04 22.25 16.59
N LYS A 122 10.01 22.38 15.67
CA LYS A 122 11.24 23.17 15.91
C LYS A 122 10.98 24.68 15.99
N ALA A 123 9.91 25.19 15.39
CA ALA A 123 9.52 26.58 15.55
C ALA A 123 9.28 26.98 17.01
N ASN A 124 8.85 26.06 17.86
CA ASN A 124 8.62 26.27 19.28
C ASN A 124 9.65 25.57 20.17
N ASN A 125 10.42 24.61 19.63
CA ASN A 125 11.37 23.77 20.35
C ASN A 125 12.63 23.59 19.47
N PRO A 126 13.56 24.57 19.43
CA PRO A 126 14.69 24.54 18.49
C PRO A 126 15.81 23.56 18.85
N ASP A 127 15.64 22.76 19.89
CA ASP A 127 16.60 21.75 20.36
C ASP A 127 16.55 20.51 19.45
N GLU A 128 17.62 20.29 18.68
CA GLU A 128 17.77 19.17 17.75
C GLU A 128 17.77 17.80 18.43
N GLU A 129 18.46 17.69 19.58
CA GLU A 129 18.55 16.42 20.31
C GLU A 129 17.18 16.04 20.88
N ARG A 130 16.47 17.00 21.43
CA ARG A 130 15.11 16.80 21.92
C ARG A 130 14.14 16.39 20.82
N PHE A 131 14.24 17.00 19.63
CA PHE A 131 13.45 16.60 18.48
C PHE A 131 13.75 15.16 18.04
N ALA A 132 15.03 14.81 17.91
CA ALA A 132 15.45 13.47 17.51
C ALA A 132 14.94 12.39 18.49
N ILE A 133 15.03 12.65 19.81
CA ILE A 133 14.50 11.73 20.82
C ILE A 133 12.97 11.61 20.69
N HIS A 134 12.26 12.72 20.51
CA HIS A 134 10.81 12.71 20.36
C HIS A 134 10.37 11.90 19.11
N MET A 135 11.01 12.15 17.97
CA MET A 135 10.77 11.38 16.74
C MET A 135 11.03 9.88 16.91
N ALA A 136 12.14 9.51 17.56
CA ALA A 136 12.47 8.11 17.81
C ALA A 136 11.38 7.40 18.67
N VAL A 137 10.81 8.10 19.67
CA VAL A 137 9.70 7.58 20.47
C VAL A 137 8.44 7.36 19.62
N LEU A 138 8.07 8.32 18.77
CA LEU A 138 6.89 8.21 17.90
C LEU A 138 7.05 7.07 16.89
N GLU A 139 8.21 6.94 16.27
CA GLU A 139 8.52 5.88 15.31
C GLU A 139 8.57 4.49 15.96
N ALA A 140 9.07 4.38 17.18
CA ALA A 140 9.01 3.14 17.95
C ALA A 140 7.57 2.72 18.28
N GLN A 141 6.70 3.67 18.60
CA GLN A 141 5.27 3.42 18.81
C GLN A 141 4.60 2.95 17.51
N ALA A 142 4.86 3.63 16.40
CA ALA A 142 4.35 3.24 15.08
C ALA A 142 4.78 1.81 14.71
N LYS A 143 6.06 1.49 14.89
CA LYS A 143 6.59 0.14 14.66
C LYS A 143 5.87 -0.91 15.51
N THR A 144 5.68 -0.63 16.81
CA THR A 144 4.97 -1.53 17.73
C THR A 144 3.53 -1.76 17.29
N LEU A 145 2.81 -0.70 16.91
CA LEU A 145 1.44 -0.81 16.41
C LEU A 145 1.37 -1.65 15.12
N LYS A 146 2.33 -1.43 14.21
CA LYS A 146 2.41 -2.19 12.95
C LYS A 146 2.70 -3.67 13.19
N ILE A 147 3.65 -3.99 14.07
CA ILE A 147 3.94 -5.38 14.47
C ILE A 147 2.69 -6.04 15.06
N ASN A 148 2.00 -5.37 15.99
CA ASN A 148 0.80 -5.89 16.61
C ASN A 148 -0.34 -6.12 15.60
N LYS A 149 -0.50 -5.22 14.62
CA LYS A 149 -1.47 -5.38 13.54
C LYS A 149 -1.14 -6.60 12.69
N ILE A 150 0.09 -6.68 12.19
CA ILE A 150 0.56 -7.81 11.37
C ILE A 150 0.41 -9.13 12.11
N THR A 151 0.83 -9.19 13.38
CA THR A 151 0.72 -10.41 14.21
C THR A 151 -0.72 -10.89 14.36
N LYS A 152 -1.68 -9.96 14.49
CA LYS A 152 -3.11 -10.32 14.57
C LYS A 152 -3.68 -10.81 13.23
N GLU A 153 -3.11 -10.37 12.12
CA GLU A 153 -3.53 -10.76 10.76
C GLU A 153 -2.79 -12.00 10.26
N MET A 154 -1.80 -12.51 11.03
CA MET A 154 -1.10 -13.75 10.68
C MET A 154 -2.05 -14.93 10.68
N ILE A 155 -1.87 -15.80 9.68
CA ILE A 155 -2.59 -17.05 9.47
C ILE A 155 -1.62 -18.23 9.55
N ASN A 156 -2.13 -19.43 9.50
CA ASN A 156 -1.32 -20.64 9.36
C ASN A 156 -2.09 -21.62 8.47
N GLU A 157 -1.89 -21.46 7.16
CA GLU A 157 -2.59 -22.28 6.16
C GLU A 157 -1.56 -23.02 5.30
N LYS A 158 -1.86 -24.27 4.94
CA LYS A 158 -0.99 -25.01 4.02
C LYS A 158 -0.95 -24.28 2.66
N SER A 159 0.25 -23.98 2.17
CA SER A 159 0.40 -23.42 0.82
C SER A 159 -0.04 -24.41 -0.24
N PRO A 160 -0.70 -23.99 -1.31
CA PRO A 160 -0.79 -24.78 -2.53
C PRO A 160 0.61 -25.14 -3.03
N ASP A 161 0.75 -26.38 -3.52
CA ASP A 161 1.99 -26.82 -4.16
C ASP A 161 2.12 -26.18 -5.53
N PHE A 162 3.36 -25.80 -5.88
CA PHE A 162 3.66 -25.25 -7.20
C PHE A 162 5.02 -25.68 -7.70
N SER A 163 5.13 -25.75 -9.02
CA SER A 163 6.39 -25.94 -9.74
C SER A 163 6.29 -25.16 -11.05
N MET A 164 7.13 -24.16 -11.22
CA MET A 164 7.13 -23.25 -12.37
C MET A 164 8.55 -23.03 -12.90
N THR A 165 8.66 -22.68 -14.17
CA THR A 165 9.94 -22.30 -14.78
C THR A 165 10.14 -20.80 -14.63
N ASN A 166 11.32 -20.38 -14.21
CA ASN A 166 11.70 -18.97 -14.17
C ASN A 166 12.19 -18.47 -15.55
N LEU A 167 12.44 -17.16 -15.68
CA LEU A 167 12.94 -16.55 -16.92
C LEU A 167 14.35 -17.01 -17.33
N ALA A 168 15.10 -17.64 -16.42
CA ALA A 168 16.39 -18.26 -16.72
C ALA A 168 16.27 -19.72 -17.21
N GLY A 169 15.05 -20.28 -17.25
CA GLY A 169 14.78 -21.65 -17.65
C GLY A 169 14.93 -22.69 -16.52
N GLU A 170 15.09 -22.25 -15.27
CA GLU A 170 15.22 -23.11 -14.11
C GLU A 170 13.86 -23.43 -13.52
N VAL A 171 13.68 -24.66 -13.01
CA VAL A 171 12.47 -25.09 -12.32
C VAL A 171 12.55 -24.69 -10.85
N VAL A 172 11.61 -23.88 -10.40
CA VAL A 172 11.44 -23.49 -8.99
C VAL A 172 10.13 -24.08 -8.46
N SER A 173 10.22 -24.81 -7.36
CA SER A 173 9.07 -25.48 -6.71
C SER A 173 8.97 -25.08 -5.24
N LEU A 174 7.77 -25.23 -4.65
CA LEU A 174 7.59 -25.04 -3.20
C LEU A 174 8.56 -25.92 -2.39
N GLU A 175 8.81 -27.16 -2.83
CA GLU A 175 9.73 -28.08 -2.15
C GLU A 175 11.19 -27.57 -2.21
N SER A 176 11.61 -26.96 -3.32
CA SER A 176 12.96 -26.40 -3.44
C SER A 176 13.17 -25.13 -2.61
N LEU A 177 12.09 -24.53 -2.09
CA LEU A 177 12.10 -23.31 -1.28
C LEU A 177 11.97 -23.58 0.22
N LYS A 178 11.77 -24.82 0.62
CA LYS A 178 11.71 -25.20 2.04
C LYS A 178 12.99 -24.84 2.78
N GLY A 179 12.86 -24.47 4.03
CA GLY A 179 13.95 -23.97 4.88
C GLY A 179 14.17 -22.46 4.74
N LYS A 180 13.43 -21.80 3.83
CA LYS A 180 13.48 -20.34 3.64
C LYS A 180 12.15 -19.69 3.96
N VAL A 181 12.18 -18.46 4.42
CA VAL A 181 11.02 -17.55 4.37
C VAL A 181 10.84 -17.12 2.92
N VAL A 182 9.64 -17.32 2.35
CA VAL A 182 9.38 -17.03 0.93
C VAL A 182 8.36 -15.93 0.78
N VAL A 183 8.71 -14.90 0.00
CA VAL A 183 7.78 -13.84 -0.42
C VAL A 183 7.33 -14.12 -1.85
N VAL A 184 6.06 -14.47 -2.04
CA VAL A 184 5.45 -14.75 -3.35
C VAL A 184 4.61 -13.55 -3.77
N ASP A 185 5.01 -12.84 -4.84
CA ASP A 185 4.30 -11.67 -5.37
C ASP A 185 3.64 -11.98 -6.71
N PHE A 186 2.30 -11.94 -6.78
CA PHE A 186 1.55 -12.15 -8.02
C PHE A 186 1.37 -10.84 -8.77
N TRP A 187 1.79 -10.81 -10.04
CA TRP A 187 1.83 -9.60 -10.86
C TRP A 187 1.61 -9.84 -12.34
N ALA A 188 1.40 -8.76 -13.12
CA ALA A 188 1.38 -8.76 -14.57
C ALA A 188 1.93 -7.44 -15.13
N THR A 189 2.40 -7.44 -16.37
CA THR A 189 2.95 -6.24 -17.04
C THR A 189 1.92 -5.12 -17.23
N TRP A 190 0.65 -5.45 -17.38
CA TRP A 190 -0.46 -4.49 -17.49
C TRP A 190 -0.96 -3.93 -16.14
N CYS A 191 -0.51 -4.50 -15.01
CA CYS A 191 -0.96 -4.11 -13.68
C CYS A 191 -0.22 -2.84 -13.20
N GLY A 192 -0.91 -1.70 -13.24
CA GLY A 192 -0.36 -0.41 -12.79
C GLY A 192 0.14 -0.43 -11.34
N PRO A 193 -0.69 -0.81 -10.35
CA PRO A 193 -0.28 -0.87 -8.94
C PRO A 193 0.87 -1.85 -8.68
N CYS A 194 0.95 -2.97 -9.42
CA CYS A 194 2.08 -3.91 -9.31
C CYS A 194 3.39 -3.21 -9.68
N LYS A 195 3.41 -2.53 -10.84
CA LYS A 195 4.59 -1.79 -11.31
C LYS A 195 4.98 -0.65 -10.37
N ALA A 196 3.99 0.01 -9.76
CA ALA A 196 4.22 1.07 -8.79
C ALA A 196 4.87 0.56 -7.48
N SER A 197 4.61 -0.70 -7.09
CA SER A 197 5.23 -1.34 -5.91
C SER A 197 6.66 -1.86 -6.17
N PHE A 198 7.08 -2.01 -7.42
CA PHE A 198 8.35 -2.66 -7.77
C PHE A 198 9.60 -1.95 -7.26
N PRO A 199 9.69 -0.60 -7.21
CA PRO A 199 10.83 0.04 -6.56
C PRO A 199 10.99 -0.34 -5.08
N GLY A 200 9.88 -0.50 -4.35
CA GLY A 200 9.89 -1.00 -2.97
C GLY A 200 10.27 -2.48 -2.90
N MET A 201 9.71 -3.31 -3.81
CA MET A 201 10.07 -4.73 -3.89
C MET A 201 11.55 -4.93 -4.21
N GLN A 202 12.13 -4.10 -5.11
CA GLN A 202 13.57 -4.16 -5.42
C GLN A 202 14.42 -3.83 -4.19
N LYS A 203 14.06 -2.79 -3.43
CA LYS A 203 14.73 -2.47 -2.15
C LYS A 203 14.67 -3.66 -1.18
N ALA A 204 13.52 -4.33 -1.07
CA ALA A 204 13.37 -5.50 -0.22
C ALA A 204 14.23 -6.67 -0.69
N VAL A 205 14.26 -6.98 -2.00
CA VAL A 205 15.15 -8.00 -2.58
C VAL A 205 16.62 -7.69 -2.29
N GLU A 206 17.04 -6.44 -2.46
CA GLU A 206 18.43 -6.01 -2.17
C GLU A 206 18.76 -6.14 -0.69
N MET A 207 17.82 -5.82 0.22
CA MET A 207 17.99 -5.94 1.67
C MET A 207 18.34 -7.37 2.09
N TYR A 208 17.75 -8.36 1.44
CA TYR A 208 17.96 -9.79 1.74
C TYR A 208 18.88 -10.50 0.75
N SER A 209 19.56 -9.78 -0.16
CA SER A 209 20.42 -10.36 -1.21
C SER A 209 21.59 -11.22 -0.68
N ASN A 210 22.01 -11.03 0.56
CA ASN A 210 23.06 -11.79 1.23
C ASN A 210 22.52 -12.82 2.24
N SER A 211 21.20 -13.05 2.28
CA SER A 211 20.57 -14.02 3.16
C SER A 211 20.22 -15.28 2.40
N ASP A 212 20.67 -16.42 2.87
CA ASP A 212 20.25 -17.73 2.34
C ASP A 212 18.88 -18.17 2.88
N ASP A 213 18.35 -17.49 3.90
CA ASP A 213 17.12 -17.85 4.61
C ASP A 213 15.86 -17.16 4.04
N VAL A 214 16.01 -16.24 3.08
CA VAL A 214 14.89 -15.49 2.51
C VAL A 214 14.91 -15.56 0.98
N GLU A 215 13.76 -15.86 0.37
CA GLU A 215 13.64 -15.92 -1.09
C GLU A 215 12.45 -15.09 -1.57
N PHE A 216 12.62 -14.37 -2.66
CA PHE A 216 11.57 -13.61 -3.33
C PHE A 216 11.25 -14.24 -4.68
N VAL A 217 10.00 -14.63 -4.90
CA VAL A 217 9.54 -15.15 -6.18
C VAL A 217 8.40 -14.28 -6.71
N PHE A 218 8.52 -13.85 -7.96
CA PHE A 218 7.57 -12.96 -8.62
C PHE A 218 6.78 -13.78 -9.64
N VAL A 219 5.55 -14.16 -9.31
CA VAL A 219 4.71 -14.98 -10.16
C VAL A 219 3.99 -14.12 -11.19
N ASN A 220 4.47 -14.16 -12.44
CA ASN A 220 3.81 -13.49 -13.56
C ASN A 220 2.59 -14.30 -13.99
N THR A 221 1.41 -13.70 -13.87
CA THR A 221 0.13 -14.35 -14.11
C THR A 221 -0.83 -13.43 -14.86
N TRP A 222 -1.93 -13.98 -15.39
CA TRP A 222 -2.97 -13.24 -16.15
C TRP A 222 -2.40 -12.35 -17.25
N GLU A 223 -1.23 -12.71 -17.77
CA GLU A 223 -0.57 -11.95 -18.83
C GLU A 223 -1.40 -12.01 -20.13
N ARG A 224 -1.51 -10.86 -20.79
CA ARG A 224 -2.36 -10.68 -21.99
C ARG A 224 -1.59 -10.75 -23.30
N ALA A 225 -0.26 -10.64 -23.24
CA ALA A 225 0.59 -10.72 -24.42
C ALA A 225 0.53 -12.13 -25.04
N GLU A 226 0.69 -12.22 -26.36
CA GLU A 226 0.78 -13.49 -27.08
C GLU A 226 2.01 -14.29 -26.62
N ASP A 227 3.17 -13.64 -26.57
CA ASP A 227 4.37 -14.18 -25.92
C ASP A 227 4.50 -13.59 -24.51
N LYS A 228 3.92 -14.30 -23.54
CA LYS A 228 3.89 -13.90 -22.14
C LYS A 228 5.29 -13.79 -21.52
N GLU A 229 6.15 -14.75 -21.87
CA GLU A 229 7.50 -14.86 -21.30
C GLU A 229 8.40 -13.74 -21.81
N ALA A 230 8.45 -13.53 -23.16
CA ALA A 230 9.18 -12.42 -23.74
C ALA A 230 8.68 -11.06 -23.21
N ASN A 231 7.36 -10.89 -23.04
CA ASN A 231 6.80 -9.66 -22.51
C ASN A 231 7.22 -9.39 -21.07
N ALA A 232 7.14 -10.38 -20.17
CA ALA A 232 7.59 -10.27 -18.79
C ALA A 232 9.11 -10.01 -18.73
N LYS A 233 9.90 -10.76 -19.50
CA LYS A 233 11.36 -10.62 -19.53
C LYS A 233 11.78 -9.22 -19.99
N ASN A 234 11.23 -8.73 -21.10
CA ASN A 234 11.54 -7.41 -21.64
C ASN A 234 11.24 -6.31 -20.60
N PHE A 235 10.09 -6.41 -19.91
CA PHE A 235 9.73 -5.44 -18.88
C PHE A 235 10.73 -5.43 -17.72
N ILE A 236 11.16 -6.59 -17.21
CA ILE A 236 12.12 -6.71 -16.11
C ILE A 236 13.49 -6.19 -16.53
N ASP A 237 13.97 -6.57 -17.70
CA ASP A 237 15.27 -6.16 -18.25
C ASP A 237 15.32 -4.64 -18.50
N GLU A 238 14.29 -4.06 -19.12
CA GLU A 238 14.20 -2.61 -19.38
C GLU A 238 14.20 -1.77 -18.10
N LYS A 239 13.67 -2.30 -17.01
CA LYS A 239 13.62 -1.61 -15.72
C LYS A 239 14.81 -1.91 -14.82
N GLY A 240 15.62 -2.91 -15.17
CA GLY A 240 16.79 -3.32 -14.40
C GLY A 240 16.47 -3.99 -13.07
N TYR A 241 15.29 -4.63 -12.95
CA TYR A 241 14.93 -5.38 -11.74
C TYR A 241 15.64 -6.74 -11.70
N THR A 242 16.04 -7.16 -10.49
CA THR A 242 16.76 -8.44 -10.26
C THR A 242 15.82 -9.53 -9.75
N PHE A 243 14.58 -9.53 -10.21
CA PHE A 243 13.52 -10.41 -9.73
C PHE A 243 13.63 -11.83 -10.26
N ASN A 244 13.46 -12.83 -9.37
CA ASN A 244 13.25 -14.22 -9.77
C ASN A 244 11.79 -14.40 -10.24
N VAL A 245 11.56 -14.25 -11.54
CA VAL A 245 10.22 -14.28 -12.13
C VAL A 245 9.84 -15.67 -12.56
N LEU A 246 8.78 -16.21 -12.00
CA LEU A 246 8.18 -17.50 -12.34
C LEU A 246 6.97 -17.30 -13.26
N MET A 247 6.86 -18.14 -14.29
CA MET A 247 5.82 -17.99 -15.32
C MET A 247 4.63 -18.92 -15.05
N ASP A 248 3.51 -18.35 -14.56
CA ASP A 248 2.21 -19.05 -14.40
C ASP A 248 1.41 -18.97 -15.72
N LYS A 249 1.89 -19.67 -16.77
CA LYS A 249 1.40 -19.54 -18.15
C LYS A 249 -0.08 -19.92 -18.33
N ASP A 250 -0.57 -20.86 -17.54
CA ASP A 250 -1.93 -21.41 -17.58
C ASP A 250 -2.83 -20.83 -16.46
N ASN A 251 -2.31 -19.93 -15.65
CA ASN A 251 -2.97 -19.31 -14.51
C ASN A 251 -3.45 -20.32 -13.43
N LYS A 252 -2.77 -21.47 -13.36
CA LYS A 252 -3.11 -22.51 -12.41
C LYS A 252 -2.68 -22.11 -11.00
N VAL A 253 -1.45 -21.64 -10.83
CA VAL A 253 -0.91 -21.29 -9.50
C VAL A 253 -1.67 -20.11 -8.88
N VAL A 254 -1.96 -19.07 -9.65
CA VAL A 254 -2.78 -17.94 -9.16
C VAL A 254 -4.18 -18.39 -8.72
N SER A 255 -4.76 -19.39 -9.42
CA SER A 255 -6.05 -19.98 -9.07
C SER A 255 -5.97 -20.82 -7.80
N ASP A 256 -4.95 -21.67 -7.66
CA ASP A 256 -4.72 -22.52 -6.48
C ASP A 256 -4.52 -21.66 -5.21
N PHE A 257 -3.81 -20.52 -5.32
CA PHE A 257 -3.65 -19.52 -4.25
C PHE A 257 -4.92 -18.66 -4.02
N LYS A 258 -5.99 -18.91 -4.76
CA LYS A 258 -7.28 -18.19 -4.67
C LYS A 258 -7.11 -16.66 -4.72
N VAL A 259 -6.20 -16.19 -5.55
CA VAL A 259 -5.99 -14.77 -5.79
C VAL A 259 -7.20 -14.20 -6.54
N LYS A 260 -7.71 -13.05 -6.09
CA LYS A 260 -8.87 -12.36 -6.69
C LYS A 260 -8.49 -11.09 -7.44
N GLY A 261 -7.27 -10.60 -7.23
CA GLY A 261 -6.74 -9.39 -7.85
C GLY A 261 -5.25 -9.27 -7.58
N ILE A 262 -4.56 -8.47 -8.39
CA ILE A 262 -3.12 -8.22 -8.28
C ILE A 262 -2.84 -6.72 -8.06
N PRO A 263 -1.77 -6.35 -7.32
CA PRO A 263 -0.80 -7.25 -6.70
C PRO A 263 -1.38 -7.98 -5.48
N THR A 264 -0.97 -9.21 -5.28
CA THR A 264 -1.22 -9.96 -4.03
C THR A 264 0.07 -10.65 -3.63
N LYS A 265 0.46 -10.47 -2.37
CA LYS A 265 1.67 -11.04 -1.79
C LYS A 265 1.31 -12.09 -0.75
N PHE A 266 2.02 -13.22 -0.77
CA PHE A 266 1.95 -14.23 0.27
C PHE A 266 3.33 -14.37 0.91
N PHE A 267 3.33 -14.57 2.22
CA PHE A 267 4.54 -14.83 2.98
C PHE A 267 4.46 -16.25 3.56
N LEU A 268 5.43 -17.06 3.21
CA LEU A 268 5.49 -18.46 3.64
C LEU A 268 6.61 -18.62 4.68
N ASP A 269 6.36 -19.47 5.68
CA ASP A 269 7.39 -19.89 6.64
C ASP A 269 8.35 -20.94 6.05
N LYS A 270 9.36 -21.34 6.82
CA LYS A 270 10.37 -22.31 6.44
C LYS A 270 9.80 -23.70 6.13
N GLU A 271 8.62 -24.03 6.68
CA GLU A 271 7.86 -25.26 6.40
C GLU A 271 7.02 -25.16 5.12
N GLY A 272 6.89 -23.96 4.54
CA GLY A 272 6.09 -23.68 3.36
C GLY A 272 4.61 -23.43 3.65
N ASN A 273 4.24 -23.07 4.87
CA ASN A 273 2.87 -22.65 5.18
C ASN A 273 2.70 -21.15 4.93
N VAL A 274 1.53 -20.75 4.44
CA VAL A 274 1.16 -19.33 4.30
C VAL A 274 0.91 -18.74 5.69
N ARG A 275 1.68 -17.73 6.03
CA ARG A 275 1.61 -17.05 7.34
C ARG A 275 1.03 -15.64 7.25
N TYR A 276 1.10 -15.00 6.09
CA TYR A 276 0.52 -13.68 5.87
C TYR A 276 0.11 -13.51 4.41
N LYS A 277 -0.92 -12.69 4.18
CA LYS A 277 -1.40 -12.34 2.84
C LYS A 277 -1.68 -10.84 2.75
N GLY A 278 -0.95 -10.14 1.92
CA GLY A 278 -1.18 -8.73 1.58
C GLY A 278 -1.85 -8.59 0.22
N VAL A 279 -2.90 -7.76 0.12
CA VAL A 279 -3.62 -7.51 -1.13
C VAL A 279 -3.56 -6.03 -1.47
N GLY A 280 -3.17 -5.71 -2.71
CA GLY A 280 -3.07 -4.34 -3.19
C GLY A 280 -1.72 -3.69 -2.89
N TYR A 281 -1.66 -2.37 -3.08
CA TYR A 281 -0.50 -1.52 -2.82
C TYR A 281 -0.99 -0.15 -2.38
N SER A 282 -0.47 0.35 -1.28
CA SER A 282 -0.89 1.61 -0.63
C SER A 282 -0.36 2.88 -1.31
N GLY A 283 0.56 2.75 -2.28
CA GLY A 283 1.22 3.90 -2.91
C GLY A 283 2.54 4.33 -2.23
N ASP A 284 2.92 3.72 -1.10
CA ASP A 284 4.13 4.05 -0.35
C ASP A 284 5.13 2.89 -0.34
N ASN A 285 6.25 3.07 -1.04
CA ASN A 285 7.29 2.05 -1.16
C ASN A 285 8.09 1.86 0.13
N ASP A 286 8.28 2.87 0.95
CA ASP A 286 9.02 2.74 2.20
C ASP A 286 8.18 2.02 3.26
N GLN A 287 6.87 2.27 3.29
CA GLN A 287 5.93 1.47 4.10
C GLN A 287 5.87 0.01 3.65
N LEU A 288 5.92 -0.27 2.35
CA LEU A 288 5.96 -1.63 1.82
C LEU A 288 7.22 -2.37 2.25
N VAL A 289 8.40 -1.75 2.13
CA VAL A 289 9.68 -2.32 2.56
C VAL A 289 9.66 -2.64 4.06
N GLU A 290 9.18 -1.71 4.88
CA GLU A 290 9.07 -1.92 6.34
C GLU A 290 8.08 -3.03 6.70
N GLU A 291 6.97 -3.16 5.98
CA GLU A 291 6.02 -4.25 6.18
C GLU A 291 6.64 -5.60 5.86
N ILE A 292 7.30 -5.72 4.70
CA ILE A 292 8.01 -6.95 4.31
C ILE A 292 9.06 -7.30 5.37
N ARG A 293 9.86 -6.32 5.82
CA ARG A 293 10.88 -6.53 6.84
C ARG A 293 10.30 -7.07 8.15
N ILE A 294 9.22 -6.48 8.65
CA ILE A 294 8.56 -6.93 9.87
C ILE A 294 8.05 -8.37 9.72
N ILE A 295 7.39 -8.69 8.60
CA ILE A 295 6.83 -10.03 8.39
C ILE A 295 7.96 -11.06 8.30
N VAL A 296 9.01 -10.77 7.53
CA VAL A 296 10.17 -11.66 7.40
C VAL A 296 10.85 -11.88 8.75
N GLU A 297 11.10 -10.81 9.53
CA GLU A 297 11.68 -10.92 10.89
C GLU A 297 10.82 -11.79 11.82
N LEU A 298 9.49 -11.66 11.74
CA LEU A 298 8.57 -12.50 12.54
C LEU A 298 8.58 -13.97 12.13
N LEU A 299 8.81 -14.26 10.85
CA LEU A 299 8.84 -15.64 10.33
C LEU A 299 10.20 -16.29 10.50
N ASP A 300 11.29 -15.54 10.38
CA ASP A 300 12.66 -16.03 10.53
C ASP A 300 13.00 -16.33 12.01
N GLY A 301 12.47 -15.52 12.94
CA GLY A 301 12.64 -15.69 14.38
C GLY A 301 11.63 -16.62 15.07
N ALA A 302 10.74 -17.28 14.33
CA ALA A 302 9.68 -18.15 14.87
C ALA A 302 10.14 -19.62 14.99
N GLU A 303 11.32 -19.86 15.62
CA GLU A 303 11.72 -21.22 16.05
C GLU A 303 11.12 -21.60 17.41
#